data_67d5f3f1574c40562464844685ff4a56
#
_entry.id   67d5f3f1574c40562464844685ff4a56
#
_cell.length_a   1.000
_cell.length_b   1.000
_cell.length_c   1.000
_cell.angle_alpha   90.00
_cell.angle_beta   90.00
_cell.angle_gamma   90.00
#
_symmetry.space_group_name_H-M   'P 1'
#
loop_
_entity.id
_entity.type
_entity.pdbx_description
1 polymer ?
#
loop_
_entity_poly.entity_id
_entity_poly.type
_entity_poly.pdbx_seq_one_letter_code
_entity_poly.pdbx_strand_id
1 'polypeptide(L)'
;MRTVAGPTGHVVVVGAGLSGLAATLHLLGAGRRVTVVERATQPGGRAGRLERGGYRFDTGPTVLTMPDLLAETLAAVGEEVSDRLDLVALHPAYRATFADGSSLDVHTGADAMEESVRAFAGPREAAGYRRLRAWLEALHRAQMGRFIDANFDSPLQLLHPDLVRLAALGGFGRLDPGIGRFLRDERLRRVFSFQALYAGVPPARALAAYAVIAYMDTVAGVYFPRGGMHAVPRALAAAAVDAGADLRFGQPVTRLEQRAGRVTAVITTHGRVPCDAVVLSCELTEAYRLLGRAPRRPLRHRRAPSAVVLHTGTDRTWPQLAHHTLSFGAAWRATFEELTVSGRLMSDPSLLITRPTTHDPALAPPGRHIHYILAPCPNTDIGPGAAAWRTLGPRYRDRVLTELERRGLAGLGAAIEQECLVTPADWAAQGHAAGSPFSLAHTFGQTGPFRPANLVRGRENVVLAGCGTTPGVGVPTVLISGKLAAARITGHARPGPRRTRPRALHRQGTP
;
A
#
# COMPACT_ATOMS: atom_id res chain seq x y z
N MET A 1 3.09 -11.29 23.87
CA MET A 1 2.21 -10.38 23.13
C MET A 1 0.97 -10.11 23.98
N ARG A 2 0.62 -8.83 24.21
CA ARG A 2 -0.63 -8.47 24.90
C ARG A 2 -1.82 -8.65 23.94
N THR A 3 -2.95 -9.08 24.52
CA THR A 3 -4.23 -9.24 23.80
C THR A 3 -5.30 -8.31 24.38
N VAL A 4 -6.41 -8.17 23.70
CA VAL A 4 -7.61 -7.55 24.27
C VAL A 4 -8.12 -8.35 25.47
N ALA A 5 -8.75 -7.68 26.42
CA ALA A 5 -9.32 -8.31 27.60
C ALA A 5 -10.77 -8.74 27.38
N GLY A 6 -11.25 -9.78 28.10
CA GLY A 6 -12.62 -10.24 28.11
C GLY A 6 -13.05 -11.00 26.84
N PRO A 7 -14.37 -11.16 26.63
CA PRO A 7 -14.89 -11.95 25.51
C PRO A 7 -14.52 -11.38 24.15
N THR A 8 -14.36 -12.27 23.17
CA THR A 8 -14.01 -11.96 21.78
C THR A 8 -14.78 -12.84 20.78
N GLY A 9 -15.93 -13.38 21.16
CA GLY A 9 -16.72 -14.27 20.32
C GLY A 9 -17.30 -13.58 19.07
N HIS A 10 -17.75 -12.33 19.22
CA HIS A 10 -18.24 -11.52 18.12
C HIS A 10 -17.38 -10.27 17.94
N VAL A 11 -16.74 -10.14 16.78
CA VAL A 11 -15.88 -9.01 16.43
C VAL A 11 -16.54 -8.18 15.34
N VAL A 12 -16.63 -6.87 15.54
CA VAL A 12 -17.01 -5.94 14.48
C VAL A 12 -15.76 -5.31 13.89
N VAL A 13 -15.61 -5.40 12.56
CA VAL A 13 -14.55 -4.75 11.79
C VAL A 13 -15.12 -3.52 11.11
N VAL A 14 -14.55 -2.36 11.39
CA VAL A 14 -14.97 -1.08 10.78
C VAL A 14 -14.06 -0.79 9.60
N GLY A 15 -14.60 -0.93 8.39
CA GLY A 15 -13.92 -0.73 7.11
C GLY A 15 -13.60 -2.04 6.39
N ALA A 16 -14.03 -2.12 5.11
CA ALA A 16 -13.75 -3.23 4.19
C ALA A 16 -12.58 -2.93 3.24
N GLY A 17 -11.57 -2.18 3.69
CA GLY A 17 -10.29 -2.05 3.01
C GLY A 17 -9.43 -3.31 3.21
N LEU A 18 -8.29 -3.42 2.53
CA LEU A 18 -7.41 -4.60 2.56
C LEU A 18 -7.05 -5.05 3.98
N SER A 19 -6.76 -4.12 4.90
CA SER A 19 -6.44 -4.46 6.29
C SER A 19 -7.63 -4.98 7.08
N GLY A 20 -8.82 -4.42 6.86
CA GLY A 20 -10.06 -4.89 7.50
C GLY A 20 -10.44 -6.27 6.99
N LEU A 21 -10.36 -6.52 5.69
CA LEU A 21 -10.63 -7.82 5.08
C LEU A 21 -9.62 -8.88 5.52
N ALA A 22 -8.32 -8.54 5.60
CA ALA A 22 -7.31 -9.44 6.13
C ALA A 22 -7.58 -9.78 7.61
N ALA A 23 -7.92 -8.77 8.44
CA ALA A 23 -8.30 -9.03 9.83
C ALA A 23 -9.53 -9.94 9.92
N THR A 24 -10.54 -9.73 9.06
CA THR A 24 -11.75 -10.54 8.98
C THR A 24 -11.43 -12.00 8.70
N LEU A 25 -10.62 -12.29 7.66
CA LEU A 25 -10.27 -13.66 7.29
C LEU A 25 -9.48 -14.36 8.41
N HIS A 26 -8.49 -13.70 9.03
CA HIS A 26 -7.78 -14.28 10.15
C HIS A 26 -8.65 -14.50 11.42
N LEU A 27 -9.62 -13.61 11.67
CA LEU A 27 -10.59 -13.78 12.77
C LEU A 27 -11.53 -14.96 12.52
N LEU A 28 -12.06 -15.09 11.29
CA LEU A 28 -12.90 -16.21 10.88
C LEU A 28 -12.15 -17.55 11.00
N GLY A 29 -10.91 -17.59 10.47
CA GLY A 29 -10.04 -18.76 10.59
C GLY A 29 -9.74 -19.16 12.04
N ALA A 30 -9.78 -18.20 12.97
CA ALA A 30 -9.68 -18.43 14.41
C ALA A 30 -11.03 -18.71 15.10
N GLY A 31 -12.11 -18.94 14.33
CA GLY A 31 -13.44 -19.32 14.84
C GLY A 31 -14.24 -18.16 15.45
N ARG A 32 -13.93 -16.91 15.13
CA ARG A 32 -14.71 -15.75 15.61
C ARG A 32 -15.86 -15.47 14.65
N ARG A 33 -17.02 -15.06 15.18
CA ARG A 33 -18.08 -14.44 14.40
C ARG A 33 -17.66 -13.03 14.03
N VAL A 34 -17.76 -12.67 12.75
CA VAL A 34 -17.30 -11.35 12.27
C VAL A 34 -18.41 -10.65 11.50
N THR A 35 -18.69 -9.40 11.89
CA THR A 35 -19.47 -8.46 11.09
C THR A 35 -18.56 -7.35 10.61
N VAL A 36 -18.53 -7.09 9.30
CA VAL A 36 -17.80 -5.98 8.69
C VAL A 36 -18.78 -4.88 8.35
N VAL A 37 -18.52 -3.65 8.76
CA VAL A 37 -19.31 -2.47 8.39
C VAL A 37 -18.47 -1.53 7.54
N GLU A 38 -18.97 -1.16 6.36
CA GLU A 38 -18.28 -0.32 5.39
C GLU A 38 -19.20 0.82 4.93
N ARG A 39 -18.66 2.03 4.86
CA ARG A 39 -19.41 3.22 4.39
C ARG A 39 -19.69 3.22 2.89
N ALA A 40 -18.77 2.64 2.11
CA ALA A 40 -18.91 2.52 0.65
C ALA A 40 -19.87 1.39 0.30
N THR A 41 -20.34 1.39 -0.96
CA THR A 41 -21.22 0.35 -1.50
C THR A 41 -20.47 -0.91 -1.95
N GLN A 42 -19.13 -0.89 -1.92
CA GLN A 42 -18.26 -1.98 -2.34
C GLN A 42 -16.97 -2.02 -1.50
N PRO A 43 -16.29 -3.17 -1.43
CA PRO A 43 -15.04 -3.29 -0.70
C PRO A 43 -13.89 -2.57 -1.41
N GLY A 44 -12.77 -2.37 -0.69
CA GLY A 44 -11.51 -1.92 -1.27
C GLY A 44 -10.88 -0.75 -0.52
N GLY A 45 -11.66 0.15 0.04
CA GLY A 45 -11.12 1.35 0.67
C GLY A 45 -10.25 2.14 -0.34
N ARG A 46 -8.92 2.24 -0.08
CA ARG A 46 -7.99 2.87 -1.03
C ARG A 46 -7.75 2.06 -2.31
N ALA A 47 -7.90 0.75 -2.29
CA ALA A 47 -7.84 -0.11 -3.47
C ALA A 47 -9.23 -0.21 -4.13
N GLY A 48 -9.81 0.94 -4.44
CA GLY A 48 -11.11 1.07 -5.07
C GLY A 48 -11.06 1.06 -6.59
N ARG A 49 -12.23 1.23 -7.22
CA ARG A 49 -12.39 1.30 -8.68
C ARG A 49 -13.33 2.42 -9.06
N LEU A 50 -13.00 3.12 -10.15
CA LEU A 50 -13.83 4.10 -10.83
C LEU A 50 -14.19 3.56 -12.22
N GLU A 51 -15.48 3.52 -12.54
CA GLU A 51 -15.96 3.18 -13.86
C GLU A 51 -16.50 4.43 -14.56
N ARG A 52 -16.01 4.71 -15.76
CA ARG A 52 -16.43 5.86 -16.54
C ARG A 52 -16.22 5.62 -18.03
N GLY A 53 -17.27 5.81 -18.84
CA GLY A 53 -17.18 5.70 -20.30
C GLY A 53 -16.70 4.32 -20.79
N GLY A 54 -17.00 3.22 -20.07
CA GLY A 54 -16.54 1.87 -20.37
C GLY A 54 -15.14 1.55 -19.88
N TYR A 55 -14.42 2.52 -19.29
CA TYR A 55 -13.11 2.31 -18.68
C TYR A 55 -13.26 1.94 -17.19
N ARG A 56 -12.40 1.05 -16.71
CA ARG A 56 -12.32 0.61 -15.31
C ARG A 56 -10.96 0.99 -14.72
N PHE A 57 -10.92 2.11 -14.00
CA PHE A 57 -9.71 2.66 -13.38
C PHE A 57 -9.55 2.18 -11.94
N ASP A 58 -8.38 1.63 -11.59
CA ASP A 58 -8.00 1.46 -10.20
C ASP A 58 -7.69 2.81 -9.55
N THR A 59 -8.27 3.10 -8.38
CA THR A 59 -8.17 4.44 -7.78
C THR A 59 -7.05 4.58 -6.75
N GLY A 60 -6.28 3.53 -6.49
CA GLY A 60 -5.28 3.51 -5.41
C GLY A 60 -3.96 2.87 -5.79
N PRO A 61 -3.51 1.83 -5.07
CA PRO A 61 -2.26 1.16 -5.38
C PRO A 61 -2.32 0.50 -6.76
N THR A 62 -1.23 0.60 -7.51
CA THR A 62 -1.09 -0.03 -8.83
C THR A 62 -0.11 -1.19 -8.81
N VAL A 63 0.70 -1.30 -7.76
CA VAL A 63 1.78 -2.28 -7.64
C VAL A 63 1.41 -3.33 -6.58
N LEU A 64 1.41 -4.59 -6.97
CA LEU A 64 1.23 -5.74 -6.08
C LEU A 64 2.57 -6.48 -5.95
N THR A 65 3.05 -6.60 -4.72
CA THR A 65 4.23 -7.37 -4.38
C THR A 65 3.91 -8.35 -3.26
N MET A 66 4.77 -9.36 -3.06
CA MET A 66 4.66 -10.36 -1.99
C MET A 66 3.29 -11.07 -1.99
N PRO A 67 2.92 -11.79 -3.08
CA PRO A 67 1.65 -12.50 -3.18
C PRO A 67 1.48 -13.57 -2.09
N ASP A 68 2.58 -14.05 -1.47
CA ASP A 68 2.55 -14.98 -0.35
C ASP A 68 1.75 -14.46 0.86
N LEU A 69 1.69 -13.14 1.05
CA LEU A 69 0.87 -12.53 2.11
C LEU A 69 -0.63 -12.59 1.79
N LEU A 70 -1.00 -12.53 0.49
CA LEU A 70 -2.37 -12.82 0.07
C LEU A 70 -2.70 -14.30 0.27
N ALA A 71 -1.76 -15.19 -0.08
CA ALA A 71 -1.90 -16.62 0.12
C ALA A 71 -2.09 -16.95 1.61
N GLU A 72 -1.27 -16.37 2.49
CA GLU A 72 -1.44 -16.55 3.94
C GLU A 72 -2.80 -16.05 4.43
N THR A 73 -3.27 -14.92 3.90
CA THR A 73 -4.55 -14.31 4.29
C THR A 73 -5.73 -15.18 3.87
N LEU A 74 -5.74 -15.72 2.65
CA LEU A 74 -6.78 -16.62 2.14
C LEU A 74 -6.71 -18.00 2.80
N ALA A 75 -5.51 -18.52 3.01
CA ALA A 75 -5.29 -19.79 3.70
C ALA A 75 -5.82 -19.81 5.14
N ALA A 76 -5.99 -18.65 5.79
CA ALA A 76 -6.60 -18.55 7.11
C ALA A 76 -8.02 -19.15 7.14
N VAL A 77 -8.76 -19.11 6.03
CA VAL A 77 -10.10 -19.71 5.87
C VAL A 77 -10.09 -20.94 4.96
N GLY A 78 -8.92 -21.46 4.56
CA GLY A 78 -8.77 -22.66 3.74
C GLY A 78 -8.89 -22.42 2.24
N GLU A 79 -8.75 -21.17 1.79
CA GLU A 79 -8.82 -20.78 0.39
C GLU A 79 -7.42 -20.64 -0.22
N GLU A 80 -7.32 -20.82 -1.55
CA GLU A 80 -6.08 -20.59 -2.31
C GLU A 80 -6.19 -19.36 -3.21
N VAL A 81 -5.04 -18.73 -3.48
CA VAL A 81 -5.01 -17.51 -4.33
C VAL A 81 -5.50 -17.84 -5.75
N SER A 82 -5.07 -18.98 -6.30
CA SER A 82 -5.43 -19.44 -7.65
C SER A 82 -6.94 -19.61 -7.87
N ASP A 83 -7.69 -19.90 -6.81
CA ASP A 83 -9.15 -20.05 -6.89
C ASP A 83 -9.89 -18.72 -6.92
N ARG A 84 -9.21 -17.64 -6.53
CA ARG A 84 -9.80 -16.32 -6.32
C ARG A 84 -9.23 -15.23 -7.22
N LEU A 85 -7.98 -15.36 -7.67
CA LEU A 85 -7.25 -14.34 -8.42
C LEU A 85 -6.37 -14.96 -9.50
N ASP A 86 -6.40 -14.38 -10.68
CA ASP A 86 -5.43 -14.63 -11.73
C ASP A 86 -4.31 -13.57 -11.62
N LEU A 87 -3.16 -13.98 -11.07
CA LEU A 87 -2.00 -13.13 -10.85
C LEU A 87 -0.98 -13.29 -11.97
N VAL A 88 -0.72 -12.23 -12.71
CA VAL A 88 0.30 -12.18 -13.76
C VAL A 88 1.58 -11.57 -13.19
N ALA A 89 2.69 -12.32 -13.24
CA ALA A 89 4.02 -11.78 -12.94
C ALA A 89 4.44 -10.80 -14.05
N LEU A 90 4.91 -9.61 -13.67
CA LEU A 90 5.28 -8.58 -14.63
C LEU A 90 6.75 -8.69 -15.04
N HIS A 91 6.97 -8.69 -16.36
CA HIS A 91 8.30 -8.70 -16.98
C HIS A 91 8.36 -7.67 -18.11
N PRO A 92 9.13 -6.58 -17.96
CA PRO A 92 9.86 -6.16 -16.76
C PRO A 92 8.90 -5.76 -15.62
N ALA A 93 9.39 -5.80 -14.37
CA ALA A 93 8.67 -5.29 -13.21
C ALA A 93 8.39 -3.79 -13.34
N TYR A 94 9.43 -3.06 -13.80
CA TYR A 94 9.37 -1.63 -14.14
C TYR A 94 10.24 -1.34 -15.35
N ARG A 95 9.87 -0.31 -16.10
CA ARG A 95 10.77 0.39 -17.03
C ARG A 95 11.12 1.75 -16.42
N ALA A 96 12.39 2.03 -16.22
CA ALA A 96 12.88 3.34 -15.82
C ALA A 96 13.32 4.11 -17.07
N THR A 97 12.83 5.33 -17.25
CA THR A 97 13.25 6.26 -18.29
C THR A 97 13.86 7.50 -17.64
N PHE A 98 14.90 8.05 -18.21
CA PHE A 98 15.66 9.16 -17.65
C PHE A 98 15.64 10.38 -18.57
N ALA A 99 15.94 11.55 -18.00
CA ALA A 99 15.93 12.82 -18.72
C ALA A 99 16.96 12.91 -19.86
N ASP A 100 18.00 12.08 -19.84
CA ASP A 100 19.02 11.95 -20.89
C ASP A 100 18.57 11.05 -22.06
N GLY A 101 17.31 10.54 -22.02
CA GLY A 101 16.75 9.64 -23.02
C GLY A 101 17.11 8.17 -22.82
N SER A 102 17.95 7.83 -21.85
CA SER A 102 18.28 6.44 -21.54
C SER A 102 17.12 5.73 -20.85
N SER A 103 17.08 4.39 -20.98
CA SER A 103 16.07 3.57 -20.32
C SER A 103 16.67 2.27 -19.79
N LEU A 104 16.07 1.74 -18.71
CA LEU A 104 16.47 0.50 -18.06
C LEU A 104 15.24 -0.32 -17.75
N ASP A 105 15.19 -1.56 -18.21
CA ASP A 105 14.19 -2.53 -17.77
C ASP A 105 14.66 -3.19 -16.46
N VAL A 106 13.81 -3.11 -15.45
CA VAL A 106 14.06 -3.68 -14.12
C VAL A 106 13.46 -5.07 -14.07
N HIS A 107 14.32 -6.07 -14.03
CA HIS A 107 13.95 -7.48 -13.95
C HIS A 107 14.07 -8.02 -12.52
N THR A 108 13.21 -8.96 -12.16
CA THR A 108 13.27 -9.64 -10.85
C THR A 108 14.27 -10.80 -10.83
N GLY A 109 14.51 -11.43 -11.99
CA GLY A 109 15.55 -12.42 -12.16
C GLY A 109 16.95 -11.82 -12.00
N ALA A 110 17.80 -12.48 -11.20
CA ALA A 110 19.12 -11.95 -10.85
C ALA A 110 20.00 -11.75 -12.08
N ASP A 111 20.10 -12.76 -12.95
CA ASP A 111 20.94 -12.74 -14.13
C ASP A 111 20.44 -11.75 -15.19
N ALA A 112 19.13 -11.73 -15.43
CA ALA A 112 18.51 -10.78 -16.37
C ALA A 112 18.72 -9.32 -15.92
N MET A 113 18.57 -9.05 -14.61
CA MET A 113 18.82 -7.70 -14.11
C MET A 113 20.30 -7.33 -14.11
N GLU A 114 21.19 -8.29 -13.83
CA GLU A 114 22.63 -8.04 -13.93
C GLU A 114 23.02 -7.69 -15.35
N GLU A 115 22.51 -8.41 -16.34
CA GLU A 115 22.77 -8.14 -17.75
C GLU A 115 22.22 -6.78 -18.19
N SER A 116 20.98 -6.44 -17.77
CA SER A 116 20.42 -5.10 -17.99
C SER A 116 21.30 -4.00 -17.40
N VAL A 117 21.79 -4.17 -16.18
CA VAL A 117 22.72 -3.21 -15.55
C VAL A 117 24.05 -3.15 -16.28
N ARG A 118 24.56 -4.30 -16.74
CA ARG A 118 25.82 -4.37 -17.53
C ARG A 118 25.71 -3.59 -18.84
N ALA A 119 24.64 -3.83 -19.58
CA ALA A 119 24.38 -3.12 -20.82
C ALA A 119 24.16 -1.61 -20.60
N PHE A 120 23.49 -1.23 -19.51
CA PHE A 120 23.16 0.15 -19.20
C PHE A 120 24.34 0.98 -18.67
N ALA A 121 25.16 0.41 -17.78
CA ALA A 121 26.18 1.17 -17.04
C ALA A 121 27.53 0.43 -16.88
N GLY A 122 27.69 -0.69 -17.54
CA GLY A 122 28.94 -1.44 -17.62
C GLY A 122 29.17 -2.48 -16.52
N PRO A 123 30.28 -3.26 -16.65
CA PRO A 123 30.51 -4.46 -15.82
C PRO A 123 30.76 -4.13 -14.34
N ARG A 124 31.24 -2.95 -14.02
CA ARG A 124 31.47 -2.51 -12.64
C ARG A 124 30.14 -2.34 -11.90
N GLU A 125 29.16 -1.70 -12.51
CA GLU A 125 27.84 -1.49 -11.94
C GLU A 125 27.08 -2.82 -11.84
N ALA A 126 27.24 -3.73 -12.82
CA ALA A 126 26.68 -5.08 -12.75
C ALA A 126 27.21 -5.87 -11.54
N ALA A 127 28.53 -5.84 -11.30
CA ALA A 127 29.11 -6.42 -10.08
C ALA A 127 28.64 -5.73 -8.80
N GLY A 128 28.40 -4.41 -8.87
CA GLY A 128 27.79 -3.62 -7.80
C GLY A 128 26.37 -4.07 -7.51
N TYR A 129 25.55 -4.29 -8.55
CA TYR A 129 24.18 -4.79 -8.42
C TYR A 129 24.11 -6.16 -7.74
N ARG A 130 24.98 -7.11 -8.08
CA ARG A 130 25.02 -8.41 -7.38
C ARG A 130 25.18 -8.24 -5.86
N ARG A 131 26.09 -7.38 -5.43
CA ARG A 131 26.31 -7.09 -4.00
C ARG A 131 25.12 -6.35 -3.38
N LEU A 132 24.51 -5.40 -4.11
CA LEU A 132 23.30 -4.72 -3.68
C LEU A 132 22.17 -5.71 -3.46
N ARG A 133 21.91 -6.61 -4.42
CA ARG A 133 20.86 -7.63 -4.32
C ARG A 133 21.04 -8.49 -3.07
N ALA A 134 22.25 -9.01 -2.83
CA ALA A 134 22.55 -9.79 -1.63
C ALA A 134 22.31 -8.98 -0.33
N TRP A 135 22.62 -7.69 -0.33
CA TRP A 135 22.36 -6.80 0.80
C TRP A 135 20.86 -6.58 1.01
N LEU A 136 20.07 -6.38 -0.05
CA LEU A 136 18.61 -6.24 0.02
C LEU A 136 17.96 -7.51 0.60
N GLU A 137 18.41 -8.68 0.16
CA GLU A 137 17.96 -9.99 0.69
C GLU A 137 18.30 -10.15 2.17
N ALA A 138 19.51 -9.77 2.58
CA ALA A 138 19.93 -9.83 3.98
C ALA A 138 19.11 -8.89 4.87
N LEU A 139 18.82 -7.67 4.39
CA LEU A 139 17.95 -6.73 5.10
C LEU A 139 16.53 -7.26 5.24
N HIS A 140 15.96 -7.85 4.19
CA HIS A 140 14.63 -8.45 4.23
C HIS A 140 14.56 -9.57 5.27
N ARG A 141 15.51 -10.51 5.24
CA ARG A 141 15.58 -11.62 6.23
C ARG A 141 15.69 -11.12 7.66
N ALA A 142 16.47 -10.05 7.90
CA ALA A 142 16.65 -9.50 9.25
C ALA A 142 15.41 -8.76 9.76
N GLN A 143 14.51 -8.32 8.87
CA GLN A 143 13.40 -7.44 9.25
C GLN A 143 12.04 -8.15 9.28
N MET A 144 11.77 -9.06 8.31
CA MET A 144 10.42 -9.53 8.02
C MET A 144 9.75 -10.13 9.24
N GLY A 145 10.33 -11.15 9.84
CA GLY A 145 9.68 -11.92 10.90
C GLY A 145 9.65 -11.24 12.28
N ARG A 146 10.49 -10.23 12.51
CA ARG A 146 10.66 -9.61 13.83
C ARG A 146 10.27 -8.15 13.92
N PHE A 147 10.34 -7.42 12.82
CA PHE A 147 10.12 -5.98 12.85
C PHE A 147 8.93 -5.55 11.96
N ILE A 148 8.66 -6.28 10.88
CA ILE A 148 7.55 -5.97 9.97
C ILE A 148 6.33 -6.80 10.35
N ASP A 149 6.47 -8.12 10.46
CA ASP A 149 5.38 -9.05 10.78
C ASP A 149 5.36 -9.40 12.29
N ALA A 150 5.35 -8.39 13.13
CA ALA A 150 5.34 -8.57 14.58
C ALA A 150 4.57 -7.48 15.34
N ASN A 151 3.92 -7.89 16.41
CA ASN A 151 3.31 -6.99 17.40
C ASN A 151 4.34 -6.60 18.47
N PHE A 152 4.40 -5.30 18.79
CA PHE A 152 5.25 -4.77 19.86
C PHE A 152 4.41 -4.32 21.05
N ASP A 153 4.78 -4.76 22.26
CA ASP A 153 4.19 -4.32 23.53
C ASP A 153 5.14 -3.37 24.29
N SER A 154 6.43 -3.46 24.00
CA SER A 154 7.48 -2.64 24.59
C SER A 154 8.65 -2.49 23.62
N PRO A 155 9.36 -1.35 23.62
CA PRO A 155 10.62 -1.18 22.90
C PRO A 155 11.69 -2.21 23.24
N LEU A 156 11.65 -2.78 24.44
CA LEU A 156 12.58 -3.82 24.87
C LEU A 156 12.49 -5.10 24.03
N GLN A 157 11.35 -5.37 23.39
CA GLN A 157 11.19 -6.52 22.48
C GLN A 157 11.99 -6.38 21.18
N LEU A 158 12.55 -5.19 20.92
CA LEU A 158 13.51 -4.99 19.83
C LEU A 158 14.89 -5.58 20.16
N LEU A 159 15.22 -5.81 21.44
CA LEU A 159 16.48 -6.42 21.86
C LEU A 159 16.51 -7.89 21.43
N HIS A 160 16.99 -8.12 20.21
CA HIS A 160 17.06 -9.42 19.56
C HIS A 160 18.30 -9.47 18.66
N PRO A 161 18.92 -10.65 18.42
CA PRO A 161 20.05 -10.78 17.49
C PRO A 161 19.81 -10.18 16.12
N ASP A 162 18.57 -10.20 15.61
CA ASP A 162 18.23 -9.59 14.32
C ASP A 162 18.35 -8.04 14.34
N LEU A 163 18.21 -7.39 15.50
CA LEU A 163 18.52 -5.96 15.62
C LEU A 163 20.00 -5.70 15.41
N VAL A 164 20.86 -6.56 15.98
CA VAL A 164 22.31 -6.49 15.79
C VAL A 164 22.67 -6.74 14.33
N ARG A 165 22.05 -7.74 13.69
CA ARG A 165 22.22 -8.00 12.26
C ARG A 165 21.80 -6.80 11.41
N LEU A 166 20.63 -6.21 11.71
CA LEU A 166 20.15 -5.03 11.02
C LEU A 166 21.11 -3.84 11.16
N ALA A 167 21.67 -3.65 12.36
CA ALA A 167 22.69 -2.63 12.63
C ALA A 167 23.99 -2.91 11.84
N ALA A 168 24.47 -4.14 11.85
CA ALA A 168 25.68 -4.57 11.11
C ALA A 168 25.51 -4.41 9.59
N LEU A 169 24.30 -4.62 9.06
CA LEU A 169 23.95 -4.34 7.66
C LEU A 169 23.85 -2.83 7.35
N GLY A 170 23.99 -1.97 8.36
CA GLY A 170 23.87 -0.52 8.23
C GLY A 170 22.42 -0.03 8.11
N GLY A 171 21.45 -0.83 8.56
CA GLY A 171 20.01 -0.53 8.43
C GLY A 171 19.57 0.79 9.08
N PHE A 172 20.28 1.25 10.12
CA PHE A 172 20.04 2.54 10.78
C PHE A 172 20.77 3.72 10.12
N GLY A 173 21.61 3.47 9.11
CA GLY A 173 22.19 4.50 8.25
C GLY A 173 21.16 5.12 7.31
N ARG A 174 21.64 5.90 6.35
CA ARG A 174 20.80 6.54 5.32
C ARG A 174 20.73 5.69 4.06
N LEU A 175 19.52 5.66 3.43
CA LEU A 175 19.24 4.80 2.28
C LEU A 175 20.11 5.16 1.07
N ASP A 176 20.16 6.43 0.67
CA ASP A 176 20.92 6.86 -0.52
C ASP A 176 22.44 6.59 -0.38
N PRO A 177 23.13 6.96 0.73
CA PRO A 177 24.50 6.53 0.95
C PRO A 177 24.67 5.01 1.06
N GLY A 178 23.67 4.30 1.62
CA GLY A 178 23.68 2.85 1.74
C GLY A 178 23.75 2.16 0.38
N ILE A 179 22.90 2.57 -0.56
CA ILE A 179 22.91 2.10 -1.96
C ILE A 179 24.18 2.55 -2.68
N GLY A 180 24.64 3.79 -2.42
CA GLY A 180 25.86 4.35 -2.98
C GLY A 180 27.16 3.59 -2.67
N ARG A 181 27.15 2.67 -1.68
CA ARG A 181 28.26 1.74 -1.42
C ARG A 181 28.41 0.69 -2.52
N PHE A 182 27.34 0.41 -3.24
CA PHE A 182 27.27 -0.65 -4.25
C PHE A 182 27.26 -0.07 -5.67
N LEU A 183 26.49 1.00 -5.90
CA LEU A 183 26.25 1.60 -7.19
C LEU A 183 26.76 3.05 -7.22
N ARG A 184 27.48 3.42 -8.29
CA ARG A 184 28.01 4.78 -8.52
C ARG A 184 27.13 5.57 -9.47
N ASP A 185 26.59 4.92 -10.51
CA ASP A 185 25.67 5.56 -11.45
C ASP A 185 24.44 6.07 -10.72
N GLU A 186 24.18 7.38 -10.81
CA GLU A 186 23.08 8.04 -10.12
C GLU A 186 21.72 7.52 -10.60
N ARG A 187 21.58 7.18 -11.88
CA ARG A 187 20.35 6.66 -12.46
C ARG A 187 19.98 5.32 -11.83
N LEU A 188 20.94 4.43 -11.67
CA LEU A 188 20.76 3.16 -10.96
C LEU A 188 20.41 3.39 -9.49
N ARG A 189 21.07 4.34 -8.82
CA ARG A 189 20.74 4.68 -7.43
C ARG A 189 19.29 5.15 -7.28
N ARG A 190 18.76 5.92 -8.24
CA ARG A 190 17.34 6.34 -8.27
C ARG A 190 16.40 5.14 -8.35
N VAL A 191 16.69 4.16 -9.23
CA VAL A 191 15.89 2.94 -9.40
C VAL A 191 15.77 2.13 -8.11
N PHE A 192 16.81 2.05 -7.29
CA PHE A 192 16.80 1.29 -6.04
C PHE A 192 16.50 2.13 -4.80
N SER A 193 16.14 3.40 -4.94
CA SER A 193 15.82 4.29 -3.82
C SER A 193 14.51 5.05 -3.95
N PHE A 194 13.88 5.12 -5.14
CA PHE A 194 12.62 5.85 -5.32
C PHE A 194 11.50 5.34 -4.40
N GLN A 195 11.55 4.08 -4.00
CA GLN A 195 10.61 3.44 -3.09
C GLN A 195 10.52 4.13 -1.72
N ALA A 196 11.50 4.94 -1.35
CA ALA A 196 11.43 5.80 -0.16
C ALA A 196 10.24 6.77 -0.21
N LEU A 197 9.72 7.13 -1.42
CA LEU A 197 8.49 7.90 -1.58
C LEU A 197 7.28 7.19 -0.99
N TYR A 198 7.20 5.86 -1.12
CA TYR A 198 6.12 5.07 -0.51
C TYR A 198 6.14 5.18 1.02
N ALA A 199 7.36 5.27 1.59
CA ALA A 199 7.55 5.53 3.01
C ALA A 199 7.35 7.02 3.39
N GLY A 200 7.13 7.91 2.43
CA GLY A 200 6.92 9.33 2.64
C GLY A 200 8.14 10.11 3.11
N VAL A 201 9.35 9.63 2.79
CA VAL A 201 10.63 10.25 3.18
C VAL A 201 11.57 10.29 1.98
N PRO A 202 12.38 11.37 1.82
CA PRO A 202 13.41 11.42 0.80
C PRO A 202 14.46 10.31 0.99
N PRO A 203 15.03 9.71 -0.08
CA PRO A 203 16.09 8.71 0.03
C PRO A 203 17.28 9.14 0.89
N ALA A 204 17.67 10.40 0.80
CA ALA A 204 18.76 10.97 1.60
C ALA A 204 18.47 11.04 3.11
N ARG A 205 17.20 11.00 3.52
CA ARG A 205 16.74 11.05 4.93
C ARG A 205 16.13 9.73 5.41
N ALA A 206 15.73 8.86 4.52
CA ALA A 206 15.18 7.54 4.84
C ALA A 206 16.25 6.67 5.53
N LEU A 207 15.82 5.81 6.45
CA LEU A 207 16.70 4.78 6.99
C LEU A 207 17.04 3.76 5.90
N ALA A 208 18.25 3.22 5.91
CA ALA A 208 18.66 2.17 4.97
C ALA A 208 17.83 0.88 5.13
N ALA A 209 17.23 0.67 6.31
CA ALA A 209 16.24 -0.38 6.54
C ALA A 209 15.10 -0.36 5.51
N TYR A 210 14.72 0.83 4.97
CA TYR A 210 13.67 0.93 3.94
C TYR A 210 14.09 0.43 2.56
N ALA A 211 15.36 0.05 2.36
CA ALA A 211 15.77 -0.72 1.19
C ALA A 211 15.01 -2.06 1.05
N VAL A 212 14.38 -2.54 2.14
CA VAL A 212 13.47 -3.69 2.08
C VAL A 212 12.32 -3.50 1.07
N ILE A 213 11.89 -2.25 0.81
CA ILE A 213 10.86 -1.99 -0.19
C ILE A 213 11.44 -2.22 -1.59
N ALA A 214 12.68 -1.81 -1.84
CA ALA A 214 13.37 -2.14 -3.09
C ALA A 214 13.54 -3.66 -3.28
N TYR A 215 13.76 -4.43 -2.20
CA TYR A 215 13.72 -5.89 -2.27
C TYR A 215 12.36 -6.40 -2.73
N MET A 216 11.27 -5.91 -2.14
CA MET A 216 9.90 -6.34 -2.48
C MET A 216 9.60 -6.11 -3.96
N ASP A 217 10.02 -4.97 -4.51
CA ASP A 217 9.74 -4.60 -5.90
C ASP A 217 10.67 -5.27 -6.91
N THR A 218 11.98 -5.33 -6.62
CA THR A 218 13.00 -5.68 -7.62
C THR A 218 13.57 -7.09 -7.45
N VAL A 219 13.26 -7.75 -6.34
CA VAL A 219 13.76 -9.11 -6.06
C VAL A 219 12.60 -10.09 -5.87
N ALA A 220 11.62 -9.77 -5.00
CA ALA A 220 10.43 -10.60 -4.79
C ALA A 220 9.45 -10.56 -5.96
N GLY A 221 9.44 -9.47 -6.72
CA GLY A 221 8.66 -9.33 -7.94
C GLY A 221 7.42 -8.49 -7.81
N VAL A 222 6.97 -8.04 -8.98
CA VAL A 222 5.73 -7.26 -9.15
C VAL A 222 4.72 -8.10 -9.91
N TYR A 223 3.50 -8.06 -9.45
CA TYR A 223 2.38 -8.84 -9.99
C TYR A 223 1.22 -7.92 -10.32
N PHE A 224 0.40 -8.36 -11.27
CA PHE A 224 -0.83 -7.70 -11.64
C PHE A 224 -1.99 -8.69 -11.58
N PRO A 225 -3.05 -8.43 -10.80
CA PRO A 225 -4.27 -9.24 -10.81
C PRO A 225 -5.12 -8.88 -12.02
N ARG A 226 -5.51 -9.86 -12.86
CA ARG A 226 -6.49 -9.61 -13.93
C ARG A 226 -7.80 -9.08 -13.34
N GLY A 227 -8.41 -8.13 -14.00
CA GLY A 227 -9.53 -7.35 -13.48
C GLY A 227 -9.10 -6.10 -12.73
N GLY A 228 -7.79 -5.78 -12.65
CA GLY A 228 -7.20 -4.63 -11.95
C GLY A 228 -6.94 -4.89 -10.47
N MET A 229 -6.31 -3.94 -9.81
CA MET A 229 -5.97 -4.03 -8.38
C MET A 229 -7.20 -4.19 -7.48
N HIS A 230 -8.36 -3.68 -7.89
CA HIS A 230 -9.62 -3.85 -7.16
C HIS A 230 -10.11 -5.31 -7.13
N ALA A 231 -9.60 -6.19 -7.98
CA ALA A 231 -9.88 -7.63 -7.89
C ALA A 231 -9.45 -8.23 -6.54
N VAL A 232 -8.35 -7.71 -5.95
CA VAL A 232 -7.84 -8.19 -4.66
C VAL A 232 -8.84 -8.01 -3.52
N PRO A 233 -9.31 -6.80 -3.19
CA PRO A 233 -10.30 -6.65 -2.11
C PRO A 233 -11.63 -7.35 -2.42
N ARG A 234 -12.03 -7.48 -3.67
CA ARG A 234 -13.22 -8.25 -4.05
C ARG A 234 -13.05 -9.73 -3.72
N ALA A 235 -11.91 -10.30 -4.07
CA ALA A 235 -11.59 -11.70 -3.76
C ALA A 235 -11.57 -11.96 -2.25
N LEU A 236 -10.92 -11.09 -1.48
CA LEU A 236 -10.88 -11.19 -0.02
C LEU A 236 -12.28 -11.04 0.62
N ALA A 237 -13.11 -10.15 0.09
CA ALA A 237 -14.48 -9.95 0.57
C ALA A 237 -15.36 -11.18 0.25
N ALA A 238 -15.25 -11.74 -0.96
CA ALA A 238 -15.95 -12.96 -1.34
C ALA A 238 -15.55 -14.15 -0.44
N ALA A 239 -14.23 -14.36 -0.24
CA ALA A 239 -13.75 -15.40 0.68
C ALA A 239 -14.24 -15.20 2.11
N ALA A 240 -14.35 -13.95 2.57
CA ALA A 240 -14.89 -13.65 3.89
C ALA A 240 -16.39 -13.99 4.01
N VAL A 241 -17.18 -13.70 2.97
CA VAL A 241 -18.61 -14.09 2.91
C VAL A 241 -18.75 -15.62 2.91
N ASP A 242 -18.01 -16.30 2.06
CA ASP A 242 -18.02 -17.77 1.96
C ASP A 242 -17.60 -18.44 3.28
N ALA A 243 -16.73 -17.79 4.05
CA ALA A 243 -16.32 -18.21 5.38
C ALA A 243 -17.30 -17.80 6.51
N GLY A 244 -18.41 -17.12 6.16
CA GLY A 244 -19.49 -16.79 7.08
C GLY A 244 -19.41 -15.41 7.73
N ALA A 245 -18.68 -14.45 7.15
CA ALA A 245 -18.73 -13.06 7.58
C ALA A 245 -20.06 -12.39 7.18
N ASP A 246 -20.55 -11.50 8.03
CA ASP A 246 -21.66 -10.58 7.74
C ASP A 246 -21.07 -9.25 7.23
N LEU A 247 -21.06 -9.03 5.91
CA LEU A 247 -20.57 -7.81 5.27
C LEU A 247 -21.71 -6.83 5.00
N ARG A 248 -21.64 -5.66 5.60
CA ARG A 248 -22.63 -4.59 5.52
C ARG A 248 -22.04 -3.36 4.85
N PHE A 249 -22.35 -3.18 3.58
CA PHE A 249 -21.96 -2.02 2.78
C PHE A 249 -22.98 -0.88 2.91
N GLY A 250 -22.56 0.35 2.56
CA GLY A 250 -23.41 1.55 2.62
C GLY A 250 -23.77 1.96 4.04
N GLN A 251 -23.03 1.49 5.06
CA GLN A 251 -23.33 1.71 6.47
C GLN A 251 -22.21 2.49 7.19
N PRO A 252 -22.15 3.81 7.03
CA PRO A 252 -21.19 4.64 7.76
C PRO A 252 -21.33 4.45 9.27
N VAL A 253 -20.22 4.24 9.96
CA VAL A 253 -20.15 4.23 11.43
C VAL A 253 -20.15 5.66 11.94
N THR A 254 -21.10 6.00 12.81
CA THR A 254 -21.27 7.33 13.37
C THR A 254 -20.61 7.50 14.73
N ARG A 255 -20.69 6.46 15.58
CA ARG A 255 -20.08 6.45 16.91
C ARG A 255 -19.88 5.02 17.44
N LEU A 256 -19.08 4.90 18.51
CA LEU A 256 -18.92 3.67 19.28
C LEU A 256 -19.63 3.83 20.62
N GLU A 257 -20.49 2.86 20.96
CA GLU A 257 -21.10 2.78 22.29
C GLU A 257 -20.08 2.17 23.26
N GLN A 258 -19.87 2.85 24.37
CA GLN A 258 -18.80 2.49 25.32
C GLN A 258 -19.35 2.41 26.74
N ARG A 259 -18.92 1.37 27.48
CA ARG A 259 -19.23 1.22 28.90
C ARG A 259 -17.97 0.72 29.62
N ALA A 260 -17.59 1.39 30.71
CA ALA A 260 -16.44 0.99 31.55
C ALA A 260 -15.15 0.67 30.77
N GLY A 261 -14.79 1.50 29.80
CA GLY A 261 -13.56 1.31 29.00
C GLY A 261 -13.66 0.32 27.83
N ARG A 262 -14.81 -0.35 27.68
CA ARG A 262 -15.07 -1.30 26.58
C ARG A 262 -16.05 -0.72 25.57
N VAL A 263 -15.86 -1.07 24.31
CA VAL A 263 -16.87 -0.86 23.26
C VAL A 263 -17.84 -2.03 23.31
N THR A 264 -19.14 -1.72 23.44
CA THR A 264 -20.24 -2.70 23.52
C THR A 264 -21.03 -2.80 22.24
N ALA A 265 -20.99 -1.77 21.40
CA ALA A 265 -21.60 -1.78 20.08
C ALA A 265 -20.96 -0.73 19.15
N VAL A 266 -21.06 -1.00 17.85
CA VAL A 266 -20.81 -0.05 16.77
C VAL A 266 -22.14 0.50 16.30
N ILE A 267 -22.28 1.83 16.24
CA ILE A 267 -23.50 2.49 15.77
C ILE A 267 -23.27 2.98 14.34
N THR A 268 -24.08 2.46 13.44
CA THR A 268 -24.12 2.86 12.03
C THR A 268 -25.35 3.72 11.74
N THR A 269 -25.45 4.25 10.55
CA THR A 269 -26.67 4.93 10.06
C THR A 269 -27.88 3.99 9.95
N HIS A 270 -27.66 2.66 9.96
CA HIS A 270 -28.71 1.63 9.86
C HIS A 270 -29.02 0.93 11.19
N GLY A 271 -28.40 1.39 12.26
CA GLY A 271 -28.67 0.86 13.59
C GLY A 271 -27.45 0.39 14.36
N ARG A 272 -27.74 -0.32 15.44
CA ARG A 272 -26.79 -0.78 16.45
C ARG A 272 -26.28 -2.19 16.14
N VAL A 273 -24.96 -2.36 16.10
CA VAL A 273 -24.30 -3.66 15.94
C VAL A 273 -23.55 -4.00 17.22
N PRO A 274 -24.06 -4.91 18.07
CA PRO A 274 -23.38 -5.33 19.30
C PRO A 274 -22.08 -6.05 18.98
N CYS A 275 -21.08 -5.95 19.88
CA CYS A 275 -19.79 -6.61 19.70
C CYS A 275 -19.10 -6.87 21.03
N ASP A 276 -18.24 -7.89 21.04
CA ASP A 276 -17.31 -8.18 22.13
C ASP A 276 -15.98 -7.44 21.95
N ALA A 277 -15.52 -7.29 20.70
CA ALA A 277 -14.33 -6.55 20.32
C ALA A 277 -14.51 -5.81 18.98
N VAL A 278 -13.69 -4.79 18.74
CA VAL A 278 -13.74 -3.97 17.53
C VAL A 278 -12.36 -3.85 16.91
N VAL A 279 -12.28 -4.04 15.59
CA VAL A 279 -11.14 -3.65 14.77
C VAL A 279 -11.49 -2.37 14.00
N LEU A 280 -10.75 -1.29 14.22
CA LEU A 280 -10.88 -0.05 13.46
C LEU A 280 -9.83 -0.04 12.34
N SER A 281 -10.26 -0.30 11.11
CA SER A 281 -9.40 -0.30 9.91
C SER A 281 -9.62 0.94 9.02
N CYS A 282 -10.35 1.92 9.50
CA CYS A 282 -10.52 3.23 8.87
C CYS A 282 -9.26 4.10 9.01
N GLU A 283 -9.28 5.30 8.43
CA GLU A 283 -8.17 6.27 8.59
C GLU A 283 -7.92 6.55 10.08
N LEU A 284 -6.65 6.72 10.46
CA LEU A 284 -6.24 6.83 11.86
C LEU A 284 -6.94 7.99 12.58
N THR A 285 -7.10 9.14 11.91
CA THR A 285 -7.83 10.29 12.46
C THR A 285 -9.30 9.99 12.70
N GLU A 286 -9.91 9.26 11.81
CA GLU A 286 -11.30 8.81 11.94
C GLU A 286 -11.46 7.78 13.07
N ALA A 287 -10.52 6.86 13.21
CA ALA A 287 -10.51 5.91 14.32
C ALA A 287 -10.45 6.65 15.67
N TYR A 288 -9.61 7.67 15.80
CA TYR A 288 -9.54 8.47 17.03
C TYR A 288 -10.78 9.35 17.24
N ARG A 289 -11.39 9.87 16.17
CA ARG A 289 -12.67 10.60 16.25
C ARG A 289 -13.77 9.68 16.82
N LEU A 290 -13.91 8.46 16.29
CA LEU A 290 -14.86 7.46 16.78
C LEU A 290 -14.62 7.07 18.25
N LEU A 291 -13.37 7.07 18.69
CA LEU A 291 -12.97 6.80 20.07
C LEU A 291 -13.23 7.97 21.03
N GLY A 292 -13.59 9.17 20.50
CA GLY A 292 -13.73 10.40 21.28
C GLY A 292 -12.40 10.83 21.92
N ARG A 293 -11.26 10.59 21.27
CA ARG A 293 -9.92 10.83 21.81
C ARG A 293 -8.97 11.39 20.77
N ALA A 294 -7.99 12.17 21.23
CA ALA A 294 -6.80 12.50 20.45
C ALA A 294 -5.68 11.49 20.75
N PRO A 295 -4.77 11.21 19.78
CA PRO A 295 -3.58 10.43 20.06
C PRO A 295 -2.74 11.13 21.13
N ARG A 296 -2.42 10.41 22.22
CA ARG A 296 -1.52 10.92 23.26
C ARG A 296 -0.08 10.80 22.78
N ARG A 297 0.39 11.76 21.97
CA ARG A 297 1.80 11.87 21.61
C ARG A 297 2.30 13.29 21.85
N PRO A 298 3.49 13.46 22.42
CA PRO A 298 4.10 14.77 22.63
C PRO A 298 4.50 15.47 21.32
N LEU A 299 4.63 14.71 20.22
CA LEU A 299 5.03 15.21 18.90
C LEU A 299 3.88 15.10 17.91
N ARG A 300 3.69 16.14 17.08
CA ARG A 300 2.76 16.10 15.94
C ARG A 300 3.16 14.99 14.98
N HIS A 301 2.19 14.21 14.54
CA HIS A 301 2.40 13.23 13.50
C HIS A 301 2.74 13.93 12.16
N ARG A 302 3.86 13.57 11.55
CA ARG A 302 4.19 13.99 10.19
C ARG A 302 3.45 13.10 9.20
N ARG A 303 2.69 13.72 8.31
CA ARG A 303 2.03 13.03 7.19
C ARG A 303 3.03 12.81 6.07
N ALA A 304 2.83 11.72 5.32
CA ALA A 304 3.55 11.51 4.07
C ALA A 304 3.19 12.60 3.05
N PRO A 305 4.01 12.86 2.04
CA PRO A 305 3.59 13.64 0.88
C PRO A 305 2.29 13.11 0.29
N SER A 306 1.65 13.90 -0.54
CA SER A 306 0.48 13.51 -1.30
C SER A 306 0.84 13.14 -2.74
N ALA A 307 -0.16 12.92 -3.56
CA ALA A 307 -0.03 12.74 -5.00
C ALA A 307 -1.20 13.40 -5.72
N VAL A 308 -0.90 13.98 -6.87
CA VAL A 308 -1.89 14.19 -7.94
C VAL A 308 -1.92 12.92 -8.77
N VAL A 309 -3.10 12.40 -9.00
CA VAL A 309 -3.31 11.22 -9.86
C VAL A 309 -4.20 11.63 -11.03
N LEU A 310 -3.72 11.32 -12.23
CA LEU A 310 -4.47 11.50 -13.45
C LEU A 310 -4.80 10.11 -14.02
N HIS A 311 -6.08 9.77 -13.99
CA HIS A 311 -6.62 8.60 -14.68
C HIS A 311 -6.99 8.99 -16.08
N THR A 312 -6.43 8.37 -17.11
CA THR A 312 -6.74 8.67 -18.52
C THR A 312 -7.14 7.42 -19.26
N GLY A 313 -8.24 7.54 -20.03
CA GLY A 313 -8.57 6.62 -21.10
C GLY A 313 -8.14 7.24 -22.42
N THR A 314 -7.38 6.53 -23.26
CA THR A 314 -6.80 7.06 -24.49
C THR A 314 -7.12 6.18 -25.69
N ASP A 315 -7.15 6.80 -26.88
CA ASP A 315 -7.37 6.13 -28.18
C ASP A 315 -6.11 5.43 -28.72
N ARG A 316 -4.96 5.67 -28.10
CA ARG A 316 -3.66 5.10 -28.48
C ARG A 316 -2.78 4.83 -27.27
N THR A 317 -1.65 4.15 -27.51
CA THR A 317 -0.60 3.92 -26.53
C THR A 317 0.77 4.24 -27.13
N TRP A 318 1.81 4.21 -26.31
CA TRP A 318 3.19 4.49 -26.66
C TRP A 318 4.06 3.25 -26.43
N PRO A 319 4.79 2.76 -27.44
CA PRO A 319 5.58 1.51 -27.33
C PRO A 319 6.64 1.51 -26.22
N GLN A 320 7.14 2.70 -25.87
CA GLN A 320 8.13 2.86 -24.80
C GLN A 320 7.55 2.66 -23.40
N LEU A 321 6.23 2.62 -23.23
CA LEU A 321 5.60 2.36 -21.94
C LEU A 321 5.53 0.85 -21.67
N ALA A 322 6.11 0.42 -20.55
CA ALA A 322 5.84 -0.88 -19.95
C ALA A 322 4.54 -0.84 -19.12
N HIS A 323 4.19 -1.94 -18.46
CA HIS A 323 3.06 -1.94 -17.50
C HIS A 323 3.25 -0.86 -16.43
N HIS A 324 4.45 -0.83 -15.81
CA HIS A 324 4.88 0.27 -14.95
C HIS A 324 6.08 0.97 -15.58
N THR A 325 5.98 2.26 -15.75
CA THR A 325 7.08 3.11 -16.23
C THR A 325 7.37 4.20 -15.20
N LEU A 326 8.62 4.29 -14.77
CA LEU A 326 9.13 5.35 -13.92
C LEU A 326 9.82 6.38 -14.83
N SER A 327 9.22 7.54 -14.99
CA SER A 327 9.80 8.64 -15.76
C SER A 327 10.53 9.58 -14.82
N PHE A 328 11.84 9.46 -14.74
CA PHE A 328 12.70 10.28 -13.88
C PHE A 328 13.04 11.61 -14.55
N GLY A 329 12.86 12.71 -13.80
CA GLY A 329 13.38 14.02 -14.17
C GLY A 329 14.91 14.09 -14.04
N ALA A 330 15.52 15.16 -14.51
CA ALA A 330 16.96 15.44 -14.33
C ALA A 330 17.28 15.72 -12.86
N ALA A 331 16.43 16.51 -12.19
CA ALA A 331 16.56 16.82 -10.76
C ALA A 331 16.08 15.66 -9.88
N TRP A 332 16.85 15.35 -8.82
CA TRP A 332 16.49 14.31 -7.88
C TRP A 332 16.39 14.82 -6.44
N ARG A 333 17.49 15.27 -5.84
CA ARG A 333 17.48 15.74 -4.45
C ARG A 333 16.65 17.00 -4.25
N ALA A 334 16.76 17.96 -5.17
CA ALA A 334 16.04 19.22 -5.09
C ALA A 334 14.52 19.03 -5.10
N THR A 335 14.01 18.11 -5.93
CA THR A 335 12.58 17.84 -6.04
C THR A 335 12.02 17.21 -4.78
N PHE A 336 12.79 16.39 -4.06
CA PHE A 336 12.38 15.89 -2.75
C PHE A 336 12.34 16.98 -1.69
N GLU A 337 13.24 17.94 -1.74
CA GLU A 337 13.28 19.06 -0.82
C GLU A 337 12.09 20.01 -1.04
N GLU A 338 11.75 20.27 -2.30
CA GLU A 338 10.54 20.99 -2.69
C GLU A 338 9.31 20.31 -2.09
N LEU A 339 9.19 18.99 -2.29
CA LEU A 339 8.05 18.18 -1.91
C LEU A 339 7.87 18.05 -0.38
N THR A 340 8.96 17.82 0.37
CA THR A 340 8.89 17.39 1.78
C THR A 340 9.28 18.45 2.79
N VAL A 341 9.88 19.55 2.35
CA VAL A 341 10.38 20.64 3.21
C VAL A 341 9.74 21.96 2.83
N SER A 342 9.88 22.35 1.56
CA SER A 342 9.40 23.67 1.10
C SER A 342 7.90 23.70 0.81
N GLY A 343 7.23 22.55 0.75
CA GLY A 343 5.80 22.46 0.43
C GLY A 343 5.45 22.94 -0.99
N ARG A 344 6.40 22.84 -1.93
CA ARG A 344 6.22 23.23 -3.34
C ARG A 344 6.05 22.02 -4.23
N LEU A 345 5.39 22.23 -5.37
CA LEU A 345 5.36 21.24 -6.43
C LEU A 345 6.77 21.04 -6.99
N MET A 346 7.07 19.80 -7.39
CA MET A 346 8.36 19.47 -8.01
C MET A 346 8.58 20.31 -9.26
N SER A 347 9.73 21.00 -9.32
CA SER A 347 10.14 21.80 -10.49
C SER A 347 10.44 20.91 -11.70
N ASP A 348 10.90 19.70 -11.47
CA ASP A 348 11.16 18.67 -12.47
C ASP A 348 10.65 17.31 -11.94
N PRO A 349 9.37 16.99 -12.17
CA PRO A 349 8.72 15.87 -11.52
C PRO A 349 9.20 14.52 -12.04
N SER A 350 9.48 13.60 -11.12
CA SER A 350 9.56 12.18 -11.43
C SER A 350 8.16 11.56 -11.28
N LEU A 351 7.74 10.78 -12.28
CA LEU A 351 6.37 10.32 -12.46
C LEU A 351 6.31 8.80 -12.51
N LEU A 352 5.24 8.21 -11.99
CA LEU A 352 4.89 6.81 -12.23
C LEU A 352 3.73 6.76 -13.23
N ILE A 353 3.90 5.98 -14.29
CA ILE A 353 2.85 5.69 -15.26
C ILE A 353 2.56 4.20 -15.20
N THR A 354 1.30 3.83 -14.96
CA THR A 354 0.86 2.43 -15.00
C THR A 354 -0.14 2.26 -16.13
N ARG A 355 0.12 1.28 -16.99
CA ARG A 355 -0.73 0.90 -18.13
C ARG A 355 -1.29 -0.51 -17.96
N PRO A 356 -2.36 -0.70 -17.18
CA PRO A 356 -2.89 -2.02 -16.86
C PRO A 356 -3.44 -2.76 -18.07
N THR A 357 -3.91 -2.04 -19.10
CA THR A 357 -4.39 -2.60 -20.35
C THR A 357 -3.33 -3.36 -21.17
N THR A 358 -2.05 -3.29 -20.78
CA THR A 358 -0.99 -4.15 -21.32
C THR A 358 -1.24 -5.63 -21.02
N HIS A 359 -1.77 -5.95 -19.85
CA HIS A 359 -1.98 -7.33 -19.38
C HIS A 359 -3.46 -7.68 -19.23
N ASP A 360 -4.35 -6.67 -19.25
CA ASP A 360 -5.79 -6.87 -19.25
C ASP A 360 -6.50 -5.83 -20.11
N PRO A 361 -6.60 -6.07 -21.44
CA PRO A 361 -7.29 -5.16 -22.34
C PRO A 361 -8.77 -4.96 -22.00
N ALA A 362 -9.42 -5.92 -21.29
CA ALA A 362 -10.83 -5.82 -20.92
C ALA A 362 -11.15 -4.70 -19.92
N LEU A 363 -10.13 -4.04 -19.34
CA LEU A 363 -10.32 -2.86 -18.50
C LEU A 363 -10.75 -1.61 -19.25
N ALA A 364 -10.58 -1.58 -20.57
CA ALA A 364 -10.97 -0.48 -21.44
C ALA A 364 -11.85 -0.96 -22.60
N PRO A 365 -12.56 -0.08 -23.30
CA PRO A 365 -13.24 -0.41 -24.56
C PRO A 365 -12.25 -0.97 -25.60
N PRO A 366 -12.69 -1.75 -26.59
CA PRO A 366 -11.83 -2.32 -27.63
C PRO A 366 -10.96 -1.26 -28.32
N GLY A 367 -9.65 -1.53 -28.40
CA GLY A 367 -8.68 -0.61 -29.01
C GLY A 367 -8.35 0.62 -28.17
N ARG A 368 -8.78 0.67 -26.92
CA ARG A 368 -8.52 1.76 -25.97
C ARG A 368 -7.57 1.33 -24.88
N HIS A 369 -6.94 2.32 -24.24
CA HIS A 369 -5.90 2.09 -23.22
C HIS A 369 -6.14 2.92 -21.98
N ILE A 370 -5.69 2.41 -20.84
CA ILE A 370 -5.70 3.12 -19.56
C ILE A 370 -4.27 3.53 -19.20
N HIS A 371 -4.11 4.78 -18.75
CA HIS A 371 -2.90 5.22 -18.06
C HIS A 371 -3.28 5.85 -16.72
N TYR A 372 -2.68 5.30 -15.66
CA TYR A 372 -2.67 5.88 -14.33
C TYR A 372 -1.37 6.64 -14.18
N ILE A 373 -1.43 7.96 -14.09
CA ILE A 373 -0.26 8.83 -14.00
C ILE A 373 -0.24 9.43 -12.60
N LEU A 374 0.81 9.12 -11.83
CA LEU A 374 1.01 9.62 -10.48
C LEU A 374 2.15 10.63 -10.46
N ALA A 375 1.82 11.85 -10.03
CA ALA A 375 2.76 12.92 -9.78
C ALA A 375 2.82 13.21 -8.26
N PRO A 376 3.94 12.93 -7.57
CA PRO A 376 4.07 13.27 -6.17
C PRO A 376 3.91 14.77 -5.93
N CYS A 377 3.22 15.15 -4.86
CA CYS A 377 3.03 16.55 -4.50
C CYS A 377 3.02 16.72 -2.97
N PRO A 378 3.18 17.95 -2.45
CA PRO A 378 3.07 18.21 -1.02
C PRO A 378 1.67 17.86 -0.50
N ASN A 379 1.59 17.42 0.75
CA ASN A 379 0.31 17.33 1.45
C ASN A 379 -0.17 18.73 1.90
N THR A 380 -1.41 18.84 2.37
CA THR A 380 -2.02 20.13 2.72
C THR A 380 -1.54 20.68 4.07
N ASP A 381 -0.74 19.96 4.86
CA ASP A 381 -0.14 20.47 6.10
C ASP A 381 1.06 21.39 5.84
N ILE A 382 1.82 21.13 4.77
CA ILE A 382 3.06 21.85 4.44
C ILE A 382 2.99 22.57 3.09
N GLY A 383 2.10 22.17 2.20
CA GLY A 383 1.91 22.72 0.86
C GLY A 383 0.62 23.54 0.72
N PRO A 384 0.16 23.71 -0.52
CA PRO A 384 -1.09 24.42 -0.80
C PRO A 384 -2.26 23.77 -0.06
N GLY A 385 -3.07 24.60 0.61
CA GLY A 385 -4.29 24.15 1.26
C GLY A 385 -5.32 23.61 0.26
N ALA A 386 -6.29 22.85 0.76
CA ALA A 386 -7.29 22.16 -0.09
C ALA A 386 -8.01 23.12 -1.05
N ALA A 387 -8.34 24.35 -0.63
CA ALA A 387 -9.02 25.32 -1.48
C ALA A 387 -8.19 25.74 -2.71
N ALA A 388 -6.87 25.83 -2.57
CA ALA A 388 -5.98 26.22 -3.67
C ALA A 388 -5.93 25.17 -4.79
N TRP A 389 -6.19 23.92 -4.48
CA TRP A 389 -6.14 22.82 -5.46
C TRP A 389 -7.22 22.90 -6.53
N ARG A 390 -8.32 23.65 -6.30
CA ARG A 390 -9.33 23.90 -7.35
C ARG A 390 -8.74 24.60 -8.58
N THR A 391 -7.80 25.52 -8.37
CA THR A 391 -7.11 26.24 -9.46
C THR A 391 -5.78 25.60 -9.84
N LEU A 392 -5.05 25.10 -8.84
CA LEU A 392 -3.72 24.53 -9.02
C LEU A 392 -3.77 23.16 -9.70
N GLY A 393 -4.77 22.34 -9.38
CA GLY A 393 -4.91 20.98 -9.92
C GLY A 393 -4.91 20.94 -11.45
N PRO A 394 -5.82 21.65 -12.15
CA PRO A 394 -5.82 21.69 -13.60
C PRO A 394 -4.49 22.21 -14.21
N ARG A 395 -3.90 23.26 -13.63
CA ARG A 395 -2.60 23.78 -14.09
C ARG A 395 -1.47 22.77 -13.91
N TYR A 396 -1.48 22.03 -12.81
CA TYR A 396 -0.45 21.02 -12.58
C TYR A 396 -0.65 19.80 -13.48
N ARG A 397 -1.91 19.43 -13.76
CA ARG A 397 -2.28 18.42 -14.77
C ARG A 397 -1.69 18.78 -16.14
N ASP A 398 -1.91 20.02 -16.62
CA ASP A 398 -1.40 20.46 -17.93
C ASP A 398 0.13 20.42 -17.98
N ARG A 399 0.79 20.83 -16.90
CA ARG A 399 2.23 20.75 -16.78
C ARG A 399 2.74 19.30 -16.83
N VAL A 400 2.08 18.37 -16.14
CA VAL A 400 2.43 16.93 -16.14
C VAL A 400 2.29 16.35 -17.54
N LEU A 401 1.22 16.66 -18.27
CA LEU A 401 1.03 16.20 -19.64
C LEU A 401 2.10 16.77 -20.58
N THR A 402 2.34 18.08 -20.52
CA THR A 402 3.41 18.74 -21.32
C THR A 402 4.76 18.09 -21.07
N GLU A 403 5.09 17.79 -19.80
CA GLU A 403 6.35 17.15 -19.45
C GLU A 403 6.45 15.71 -19.99
N LEU A 404 5.36 14.94 -19.94
CA LEU A 404 5.32 13.59 -20.50
C LEU A 404 5.42 13.60 -22.03
N GLU A 405 4.79 14.55 -22.70
CA GLU A 405 4.95 14.72 -24.16
C GLU A 405 6.39 15.06 -24.53
N ARG A 406 7.01 15.98 -23.79
CA ARG A 406 8.43 16.32 -23.94
C ARG A 406 9.36 15.11 -23.73
N ARG A 407 8.99 14.18 -22.85
CA ARG A 407 9.71 12.93 -22.57
C ARG A 407 9.34 11.77 -23.49
N GLY A 408 8.66 12.05 -24.61
CA GLY A 408 8.44 11.11 -25.71
C GLY A 408 7.02 10.52 -25.81
N LEU A 409 6.06 10.95 -24.95
CA LEU A 409 4.66 10.56 -25.11
C LEU A 409 3.91 11.58 -25.99
N ALA A 410 4.43 11.84 -27.19
CA ALA A 410 3.90 12.84 -28.08
C ALA A 410 2.40 12.66 -28.34
N GLY A 411 1.63 13.75 -28.21
CA GLY A 411 0.19 13.79 -28.43
C GLY A 411 -0.63 13.13 -27.31
N LEU A 412 -0.06 12.94 -26.10
CA LEU A 412 -0.77 12.35 -24.98
C LEU A 412 -2.03 13.13 -24.63
N GLY A 413 -1.93 14.46 -24.54
CA GLY A 413 -3.08 15.31 -24.22
C GLY A 413 -4.23 15.19 -25.24
N ALA A 414 -3.89 15.11 -26.54
CA ALA A 414 -4.86 14.98 -27.61
C ALA A 414 -5.50 13.58 -27.68
N ALA A 415 -4.82 12.56 -27.17
CA ALA A 415 -5.29 11.18 -27.17
C ALA A 415 -6.28 10.86 -26.03
N ILE A 416 -6.46 11.76 -25.07
CA ILE A 416 -7.32 11.54 -23.90
C ILE A 416 -8.79 11.66 -24.28
N GLU A 417 -9.55 10.57 -24.15
CA GLU A 417 -11.01 10.52 -24.34
C GLU A 417 -11.77 10.59 -23.00
N GLN A 418 -11.18 10.04 -21.96
CA GLN A 418 -11.71 10.05 -20.59
C GLN A 418 -10.64 10.50 -19.62
N GLU A 419 -11.02 11.32 -18.66
CA GLU A 419 -10.09 11.82 -17.65
C GLU A 419 -10.77 11.93 -16.28
N CYS A 420 -10.00 11.57 -15.22
CA CYS A 420 -10.34 11.90 -13.85
C CYS A 420 -9.07 12.38 -13.13
N LEU A 421 -9.07 13.64 -12.74
CA LEU A 421 -8.01 14.25 -11.96
C LEU A 421 -8.33 14.13 -10.48
N VAL A 422 -7.42 13.54 -9.70
CA VAL A 422 -7.51 13.42 -8.23
C VAL A 422 -6.37 14.21 -7.61
N THR A 423 -6.71 15.13 -6.73
CA THR A 423 -5.80 16.08 -6.07
C THR A 423 -5.75 15.86 -4.56
N PRO A 424 -4.83 16.51 -3.82
CA PRO A 424 -4.86 16.51 -2.36
C PRO A 424 -6.18 16.99 -1.74
N ALA A 425 -6.93 17.87 -2.42
CA ALA A 425 -8.27 18.27 -1.97
C ALA A 425 -9.27 17.11 -2.04
N ASP A 426 -9.21 16.32 -3.12
CA ASP A 426 -10.09 15.16 -3.31
C ASP A 426 -9.74 14.06 -2.29
N TRP A 427 -8.45 13.81 -2.03
CA TRP A 427 -8.03 12.90 -0.97
C TRP A 427 -8.53 13.37 0.40
N ALA A 428 -8.46 14.68 0.71
CA ALA A 428 -8.99 15.22 1.95
C ALA A 428 -10.52 15.04 2.06
N ALA A 429 -11.25 15.28 0.98
CA ALA A 429 -12.70 15.07 0.91
C ALA A 429 -13.10 13.60 1.12
N GLN A 430 -12.25 12.65 0.69
CA GLN A 430 -12.40 11.23 0.98
C GLN A 430 -12.05 10.84 2.42
N GLY A 431 -11.59 11.82 3.25
CA GLY A 431 -11.25 11.61 4.65
C GLY A 431 -9.78 11.25 4.91
N HIS A 432 -8.89 11.40 3.91
CA HIS A 432 -7.46 11.21 4.12
C HIS A 432 -6.85 12.45 4.77
N ALA A 433 -6.28 12.25 5.95
CA ALA A 433 -5.72 13.35 6.72
C ALA A 433 -4.60 14.07 5.95
N ALA A 434 -4.62 15.40 5.97
CA ALA A 434 -3.74 16.28 5.21
C ALA A 434 -3.77 16.01 3.68
N GLY A 435 -4.87 15.46 3.16
CA GLY A 435 -4.97 15.12 1.75
C GLY A 435 -3.91 14.12 1.27
N SER A 436 -3.40 13.26 2.17
CA SER A 436 -2.38 12.26 1.82
C SER A 436 -2.94 10.85 1.87
N PRO A 437 -3.01 10.13 0.73
CA PRO A 437 -3.43 8.72 0.71
C PRO A 437 -2.40 7.77 1.34
N PHE A 438 -1.18 8.25 1.62
CA PHE A 438 -0.06 7.46 2.17
C PHE A 438 0.04 7.51 3.69
N SER A 439 -0.90 8.20 4.40
CA SER A 439 -0.99 8.27 5.86
C SER A 439 0.26 8.89 6.51
N LEU A 440 0.85 8.26 7.53
CA LEU A 440 1.99 8.79 8.27
C LEU A 440 3.32 8.50 7.56
N ALA A 441 4.19 9.51 7.46
CA ALA A 441 5.55 9.35 6.98
C ALA A 441 6.36 8.42 7.91
N HIS A 442 7.24 7.62 7.34
CA HIS A 442 8.10 6.69 8.07
C HIS A 442 9.41 7.38 8.51
N THR A 443 9.29 8.49 9.24
CA THR A 443 10.44 9.07 9.93
C THR A 443 10.90 8.14 11.05
N PHE A 444 12.12 8.31 11.57
CA PHE A 444 12.64 7.48 12.66
C PHE A 444 11.66 7.39 13.84
N GLY A 445 11.14 8.51 14.31
CA GLY A 445 10.18 8.58 15.42
C GLY A 445 8.76 8.10 15.08
N GLN A 446 8.52 7.63 13.85
CA GLN A 446 7.22 7.08 13.39
C GLN A 446 7.40 5.72 12.69
N THR A 447 8.47 5.01 13.00
CA THR A 447 8.82 3.71 12.42
C THR A 447 8.85 2.63 13.49
N GLY A 448 8.46 1.41 13.14
CA GLY A 448 8.47 0.25 14.05
C GLY A 448 7.69 0.53 15.34
N PRO A 449 8.29 0.36 16.53
CA PRO A 449 7.60 0.54 17.80
C PRO A 449 7.21 2.00 18.11
N PHE A 450 7.76 2.96 17.36
CA PHE A 450 7.40 4.38 17.49
C PHE A 450 6.20 4.76 16.63
N ARG A 451 5.72 3.87 15.77
CA ARG A 451 4.47 4.06 15.05
C ARG A 451 3.28 3.89 15.99
N PRO A 452 2.09 4.48 15.74
CA PRO A 452 0.92 4.24 16.56
C PRO A 452 0.68 2.75 16.75
N ALA A 453 0.65 2.31 18.02
CA ALA A 453 0.39 0.91 18.36
C ALA A 453 -1.02 0.50 17.93
N ASN A 454 -1.20 -0.77 17.60
CA ASN A 454 -2.51 -1.31 17.23
C ASN A 454 -3.44 -1.53 18.44
N LEU A 455 -2.93 -1.67 19.67
CA LEU A 455 -3.75 -1.62 20.88
C LEU A 455 -3.97 -0.17 21.33
N VAL A 456 -5.23 0.17 21.58
CA VAL A 456 -5.62 1.49 22.06
C VAL A 456 -5.54 1.56 23.57
N ARG A 457 -4.60 2.38 24.09
CA ARG A 457 -4.42 2.53 25.54
C ARG A 457 -5.70 3.02 26.22
N GLY A 458 -6.14 2.33 27.29
CA GLY A 458 -7.36 2.64 28.02
C GLY A 458 -8.65 2.28 27.23
N ARG A 459 -8.53 1.37 26.28
CA ARG A 459 -9.61 0.64 25.67
C ARG A 459 -9.27 -0.84 25.68
N GLU A 460 -10.13 -1.65 26.30
CA GLU A 460 -9.81 -3.05 26.58
C GLU A 460 -9.99 -3.97 25.37
N ASN A 461 -10.87 -3.60 24.44
CA ASN A 461 -11.33 -4.46 23.35
C ASN A 461 -11.32 -3.78 21.98
N VAL A 462 -10.47 -2.76 21.81
CA VAL A 462 -10.33 -2.03 20.54
C VAL A 462 -8.93 -2.23 19.97
N VAL A 463 -8.87 -2.62 18.71
CA VAL A 463 -7.62 -2.81 17.96
C VAL A 463 -7.66 -1.96 16.68
N LEU A 464 -6.54 -1.32 16.35
CA LEU A 464 -6.36 -0.57 15.10
C LEU A 464 -5.73 -1.47 14.04
N ALA A 465 -6.12 -1.30 12.77
CA ALA A 465 -5.48 -1.91 11.62
C ALA A 465 -5.31 -0.88 10.49
N GLY A 466 -4.40 -1.14 9.56
CA GLY A 466 -4.20 -0.33 8.37
C GLY A 466 -2.92 0.51 8.40
N CYS A 467 -2.76 1.36 7.39
CA CYS A 467 -1.51 2.09 7.15
C CYS A 467 -1.17 3.15 8.20
N GLY A 468 -2.14 3.58 9.03
CA GLY A 468 -1.92 4.53 10.13
C GLY A 468 -1.25 3.92 11.37
N THR A 469 -1.20 2.59 11.48
CA THR A 469 -0.58 1.85 12.57
C THR A 469 0.57 0.96 12.06
N THR A 470 1.07 0.05 12.88
CA THR A 470 2.11 -0.91 12.52
C THR A 470 1.59 -1.96 11.53
N PRO A 471 2.41 -2.42 10.56
CA PRO A 471 3.77 -1.96 10.23
C PRO A 471 3.81 -0.67 9.41
N GLY A 472 2.75 -0.33 8.65
CA GLY A 472 2.70 0.93 7.90
C GLY A 472 1.97 0.86 6.56
N VAL A 473 2.33 1.76 5.64
CA VAL A 473 1.72 1.89 4.31
C VAL A 473 2.26 0.84 3.33
N GLY A 474 1.41 0.41 2.39
CA GLY A 474 1.69 -0.56 1.32
C GLY A 474 0.70 -1.72 1.34
N VAL A 475 0.46 -2.36 0.18
CA VAL A 475 -0.43 -3.53 0.10
C VAL A 475 0.05 -4.66 1.02
N PRO A 476 1.34 -5.08 0.99
CA PRO A 476 1.85 -6.11 1.88
C PRO A 476 1.67 -5.76 3.37
N THR A 477 2.06 -4.55 3.73
CA THR A 477 2.06 -4.10 5.12
C THR A 477 0.66 -3.93 5.71
N VAL A 478 -0.35 -3.56 4.91
CA VAL A 478 -1.73 -3.47 5.43
C VAL A 478 -2.38 -4.85 5.57
N LEU A 479 -2.01 -5.85 4.78
CA LEU A 479 -2.41 -7.24 5.00
C LEU A 479 -1.82 -7.76 6.33
N ILE A 480 -0.53 -7.55 6.53
CA ILE A 480 0.15 -7.86 7.82
C ILE A 480 -0.54 -7.11 8.96
N SER A 481 -0.88 -5.83 8.81
CA SER A 481 -1.57 -5.07 9.86
C SER A 481 -2.90 -5.70 10.26
N GLY A 482 -3.67 -6.22 9.30
CA GLY A 482 -4.90 -6.97 9.54
C GLY A 482 -4.64 -8.26 10.33
N LYS A 483 -3.65 -9.05 9.92
CA LYS A 483 -3.20 -10.25 10.64
C LYS A 483 -2.79 -9.94 12.08
N LEU A 484 -1.96 -8.93 12.27
CA LEU A 484 -1.49 -8.50 13.59
C LEU A 484 -2.63 -8.00 14.49
N ALA A 485 -3.64 -7.34 13.91
CA ALA A 485 -4.83 -6.93 14.63
C ALA A 485 -5.67 -8.14 15.07
N ALA A 486 -5.87 -9.11 14.20
CA ALA A 486 -6.55 -10.36 14.53
C ALA A 486 -5.82 -11.13 15.66
N ALA A 487 -4.47 -11.19 15.60
CA ALA A 487 -3.65 -11.81 16.64
C ALA A 487 -3.82 -11.13 18.02
N ARG A 488 -4.04 -9.81 18.08
CA ARG A 488 -4.38 -9.09 19.33
C ARG A 488 -5.69 -9.53 19.95
N ILE A 489 -6.62 -10.04 19.15
CA ILE A 489 -7.96 -10.50 19.60
C ILE A 489 -7.92 -11.99 19.95
N THR A 490 -7.24 -12.79 19.13
CA THR A 490 -7.28 -14.26 19.25
C THR A 490 -6.20 -14.85 20.16
N GLY A 491 -5.12 -14.10 20.43
CA GLY A 491 -3.94 -14.58 21.12
C GLY A 491 -2.97 -15.42 20.26
N HIS A 492 -3.35 -15.75 19.02
CA HIS A 492 -2.56 -16.60 18.13
C HIS A 492 -1.88 -15.74 17.06
N ALA A 493 -0.59 -15.93 16.87
CA ALA A 493 0.16 -15.30 15.79
C ALA A 493 0.08 -16.10 14.47
N ARG A 494 -0.49 -17.34 14.51
CA ARG A 494 -0.65 -18.24 13.36
C ARG A 494 -2.05 -18.84 13.37
N PRO A 495 -2.63 -19.22 12.21
CA PRO A 495 -3.89 -19.97 12.14
C PRO A 495 -3.76 -21.26 12.94
N GLY A 496 -4.80 -21.58 13.71
CA GLY A 496 -4.91 -22.88 14.38
C GLY A 496 -5.09 -24.02 13.37
N PRO A 497 -4.89 -25.29 13.78
CA PRO A 497 -5.06 -26.43 12.88
C PRO A 497 -6.49 -26.46 12.33
N ARG A 498 -6.59 -26.75 11.02
CA ARG A 498 -7.83 -26.78 10.22
C ARG A 498 -8.90 -27.62 10.89
N ARG A 499 -10.08 -27.07 11.15
CA ARG A 499 -11.33 -27.85 11.21
C ARG A 499 -11.77 -28.05 9.76
N THR A 500 -11.47 -29.20 9.19
CA THR A 500 -12.05 -29.64 7.92
C THR A 500 -13.56 -29.74 8.07
N ARG A 501 -14.30 -28.85 7.42
CA ARG A 501 -15.73 -29.09 7.18
C ARG A 501 -15.86 -30.27 6.22
N PRO A 502 -16.75 -31.26 6.48
CA PRO A 502 -17.02 -32.31 5.51
C PRO A 502 -17.55 -31.65 4.22
N ARG A 503 -16.90 -31.94 3.10
CA ARG A 503 -17.44 -31.63 1.77
C ARG A 503 -18.83 -32.28 1.67
N ALA A 504 -19.88 -31.49 1.47
CA ALA A 504 -21.19 -32.00 1.07
C ALA A 504 -21.00 -32.69 -0.30
N LEU A 505 -21.06 -34.00 -0.31
CA LEU A 505 -21.12 -34.80 -1.53
C LEU A 505 -22.41 -34.43 -2.28
N HIS A 506 -22.30 -33.70 -3.37
CA HIS A 506 -23.36 -33.62 -4.36
C HIS A 506 -23.60 -35.04 -4.88
N ARG A 507 -24.70 -35.67 -4.41
CA ARG A 507 -25.26 -36.85 -5.05
C ARG A 507 -25.69 -36.43 -6.46
N GLN A 508 -24.92 -36.85 -7.46
CA GLN A 508 -25.41 -36.92 -8.82
C GLN A 508 -26.50 -37.99 -8.86
N GLY A 509 -27.72 -37.55 -9.07
CA GLY A 509 -28.83 -38.46 -9.50
C GLY A 509 -28.67 -38.70 -10.99
N THR A 510 -28.53 -39.95 -11.34
CA THR A 510 -28.71 -40.55 -12.70
C THR A 510 -30.03 -41.31 -12.71
N PRO A 511 -30.58 -41.62 -13.85
CA PRO A 511 -30.90 -40.92 -15.09
C PRO A 511 -32.40 -40.56 -15.16
#